data_7b4cc8ac6852c4af9cea2bb60cfb219f
#
_entry.id   7b4cc8ac6852c4af9cea2bb60cfb219f
#
_cell.length_a   1.000
_cell.length_b   1.000
_cell.length_c   1.000
_cell.angle_alpha   90.00
_cell.angle_beta   90.00
_cell.angle_gamma   90.00
#
_symmetry.space_group_name_H-M   'P 1'
#
loop_
_entity.id
_entity.type
_entity.pdbx_description
1 polymer ?
#
loop_
_entity_poly.entity_id
_entity_poly.type
_entity_poly.pdbx_seq_one_letter_code
_entity_poly.pdbx_strand_id
1 'polypeptide(L)' 'MAKKKKSVELSDQNITFNILKVSYKVIRFYTSSLELDVMVHDDGVKLGMQKIAFAHVPKEIKKIIKPN' A
#
# COMPACT_ATOMS: atom_id res chain seq x y z
N MET A 1 21.12 -18.58 0.33
CA MET A 1 20.66 -18.24 -0.27
C MET A 1 20.05 -17.04 -0.26
N ALA A 2 20.22 -16.35 -0.90
CA ALA A 2 19.72 -15.20 -0.93
C ALA A 2 18.43 -15.17 -1.42
N LYS A 3 17.53 -14.69 -0.84
CA LYS A 3 16.38 -14.69 -1.27
C LYS A 3 16.08 -13.38 -1.79
N LYS A 4 15.67 -13.13 -2.94
CA LYS A 4 15.30 -11.98 -3.45
C LYS A 4 14.05 -11.53 -2.82
N LYS A 5 13.95 -10.43 -2.17
CA LYS A 5 12.76 -9.96 -1.60
C LYS A 5 11.93 -9.44 -2.67
N LYS A 6 10.75 -9.89 -2.84
CA LYS A 6 9.85 -9.41 -3.84
C LYS A 6 8.89 -8.38 -3.30
N SER A 7 9.25 -7.75 -2.22
CA SER A 7 8.41 -6.73 -1.63
C SER A 7 9.24 -5.54 -1.19
N VAL A 8 8.61 -4.39 -1.10
CA VAL A 8 9.27 -3.17 -0.68
C VAL A 8 8.55 -2.65 0.55
N GLU A 9 9.29 -2.43 1.62
CA GLU A 9 8.71 -1.96 2.86
C GLU A 9 8.49 -0.45 2.75
N LEU A 10 7.28 0.00 2.90
CA LEU A 10 6.95 1.41 2.76
C LEU A 10 6.34 2.00 4.02
N SER A 11 6.30 1.26 5.10
CA SER A 11 5.63 1.73 6.30
C SER A 11 6.21 3.01 6.88
N ASP A 12 7.50 3.24 6.71
CA ASP A 12 8.11 4.44 7.26
C ASP A 12 8.06 5.62 6.29
N GLN A 13 7.44 5.44 5.14
CA GLN A 13 7.32 6.53 4.18
C GLN A 13 6.03 7.30 4.40
N ASN A 14 5.16 6.83 5.26
CA ASN A 14 3.89 7.48 5.56
C ASN A 14 3.08 7.78 4.31
N ILE A 15 3.01 6.83 3.40
CA ILE A 15 2.23 7.00 2.18
C ILE A 15 0.79 6.66 2.50
N THR A 16 -0.09 7.62 2.37
CA THR A 16 -1.51 7.39 2.66
C THR A 16 -2.36 7.95 1.54
N PHE A 17 -3.54 7.40 1.39
CA PHE A 17 -4.50 7.94 0.44
C PHE A 17 -5.90 7.61 0.92
N ASN A 18 -6.88 8.34 0.41
CA ASN A 18 -8.25 8.14 0.80
C ASN A 18 -9.09 7.78 -0.40
N ILE A 19 -10.04 6.89 -0.21
CA ILE A 19 -11.00 6.56 -1.24
C ILE A 19 -12.34 6.68 -0.54
N LEU A 20 -13.14 7.63 -0.96
CA LEU A 20 -14.41 7.92 -0.32
C LEU A 20 -14.09 8.36 1.11
N LYS A 21 -14.61 7.70 2.10
CA LYS A 21 -14.36 8.10 3.46
C LYS A 21 -13.34 7.19 4.13
N VAL A 22 -12.71 6.33 3.38
CA VAL A 22 -11.81 5.33 3.95
C VAL A 22 -10.38 5.76 3.68
N SER A 23 -9.56 5.72 4.71
CA SER A 23 -8.16 6.08 4.59
C SER A 23 -7.32 4.81 4.54
N TYR A 24 -6.33 4.81 3.66
CA TYR A 24 -5.45 3.67 3.51
C TYR A 24 -4.02 4.11 3.71
N LYS A 25 -3.29 3.41 4.57
CA LYS A 25 -1.89 3.71 4.80
C LYS A 25 -1.11 2.55 4.21
N VAL A 26 -0.25 2.82 3.25
CA VAL A 26 0.51 1.78 2.58
C VAL A 26 1.60 1.26 3.48
N ILE A 27 1.64 -0.02 3.68
CA ILE A 27 2.61 -0.67 4.53
C ILE A 27 3.70 -1.35 3.70
N ARG A 28 3.30 -2.11 2.70
CA ARG A 28 4.27 -2.84 1.90
C ARG A 28 3.74 -3.05 0.49
N PHE A 29 4.63 -3.05 -0.46
CA PHE A 29 4.27 -3.27 -1.85
C PHE A 29 4.92 -4.55 -2.33
N TYR A 30 4.14 -5.46 -2.88
CA TYR A 30 4.65 -6.72 -3.40
C TYR A 30 4.82 -6.57 -4.90
N THR A 31 6.06 -6.53 -5.35
CA THR A 31 6.33 -6.27 -6.75
C THR A 31 5.98 -7.46 -7.64
N SER A 32 6.09 -8.67 -7.12
CA SER A 32 5.83 -9.84 -7.95
C SER A 32 4.34 -10.01 -8.26
N SER A 33 3.47 -9.65 -7.34
CA SER A 33 2.05 -9.78 -7.57
C SER A 33 1.36 -8.45 -7.79
N LEU A 34 2.10 -7.35 -7.69
CA LEU A 34 1.55 -6.01 -7.84
C LEU A 34 0.38 -5.79 -6.88
N GLU A 35 0.62 -6.12 -5.61
CA GLU A 35 -0.36 -5.91 -4.57
C GLU A 35 0.25 -5.12 -3.44
N LEU A 36 -0.58 -4.54 -2.60
CA LEU A 36 -0.13 -3.74 -1.50
C LEU A 36 -0.81 -4.19 -0.22
N ASP A 37 -0.06 -4.17 0.88
CA ASP A 37 -0.66 -4.34 2.18
C ASP A 37 -0.91 -2.95 2.69
N VAL A 38 -2.11 -2.67 3.12
CA VAL A 38 -2.47 -1.36 3.63
C VAL A 38 -3.21 -1.47 4.94
N MET A 39 -3.07 -0.45 5.77
CA MET A 39 -3.80 -0.40 7.01
C MET A 39 -5.02 0.46 6.70
N VAL A 40 -6.19 -0.03 6.98
CA VAL A 40 -7.44 0.65 6.61
C VAL A 40 -8.07 1.30 7.81
N HIS A 41 -8.49 2.56 7.64
CA HIS A 41 -9.20 3.28 8.69
C HIS A 41 -10.47 3.85 8.05
N ASP A 42 -11.60 3.62 8.66
CA ASP A 42 -12.86 4.13 8.14
C ASP A 42 -13.39 5.12 9.15
N ASP A 43 -13.36 6.39 8.80
CA ASP A 43 -13.89 7.45 9.65
C ASP A 43 -13.20 7.40 11.00
N GLY A 44 -11.89 7.19 11.00
CA GLY A 44 -11.15 7.16 12.25
C GLY A 44 -11.13 5.82 12.95
N VAL A 45 -11.86 4.86 12.46
CA VAL A 45 -11.90 3.54 13.08
C VAL A 45 -10.96 2.63 12.33
N LYS A 46 -10.03 2.02 13.06
CA LYS A 46 -9.07 1.13 12.44
C LYS A 46 -9.71 -0.19 12.11
N LEU A 47 -9.72 -0.54 10.85
CA LEU A 47 -10.31 -1.79 10.39
C LEU A 47 -9.29 -2.90 10.22
N GLY A 48 -8.02 -2.58 10.24
CA GLY A 48 -6.99 -3.60 10.12
C GLY A 48 -6.31 -3.61 8.78
N MET A 49 -5.50 -4.62 8.56
CA MET A 49 -4.73 -4.71 7.33
C MET A 49 -5.53 -5.36 6.23
N GLN A 50 -5.35 -4.87 5.03
CA GLN A 50 -5.98 -5.46 3.88
C GLN A 50 -5.00 -5.46 2.72
N LYS A 51 -5.25 -6.28 1.73
CA LYS A 51 -4.39 -6.34 0.56
C LYS A 51 -5.21 -5.83 -0.62
N ILE A 52 -4.66 -4.90 -1.36
CA ILE A 52 -5.35 -4.36 -2.53
C ILE A 52 -4.44 -4.43 -3.73
N ALA A 53 -5.02 -4.44 -4.91
CA ALA A 53 -4.24 -4.49 -6.13
C ALA A 53 -3.62 -3.12 -6.41
N PHE A 54 -2.40 -3.11 -6.92
CA PHE A 54 -1.73 -1.87 -7.24
C PHE A 54 -2.55 -1.05 -8.23
N ALA A 55 -3.26 -1.72 -9.11
CA ALA A 55 -4.07 -1.03 -10.10
C ALA A 55 -5.18 -0.19 -9.49
N HIS A 56 -5.57 -0.49 -8.25
CA HIS A 56 -6.64 0.26 -7.60
C HIS A 56 -6.11 1.50 -6.88
N VAL A 57 -4.82 1.69 -6.88
CA VAL A 57 -4.21 2.80 -6.16
C VAL A 57 -4.32 4.05 -7.04
N PRO A 58 -4.61 5.23 -6.44
CA PRO A 58 -4.69 6.47 -7.22
C PRO A 58 -3.39 6.75 -7.95
N LYS A 59 -3.47 7.37 -9.10
CA LYS A 59 -2.29 7.67 -9.87
C LYS A 59 -1.24 8.43 -9.10
N GLU A 60 -1.61 9.36 -8.29
CA GLU A 60 -0.66 10.14 -7.53
C GLU A 60 0.15 9.25 -6.61
N ILE A 61 -0.49 8.27 -6.04
CA ILE A 61 0.17 7.36 -5.12
C ILE A 61 1.02 6.36 -5.91
N LYS A 62 0.56 5.98 -7.08
CA LYS A 62 1.33 5.07 -7.90
C LYS A 62 2.69 5.65 -8.24
N LYS A 63 2.78 6.95 -8.42
CA LYS A 63 4.03 7.58 -8.73
C LYS A 63 5.00 7.47 -7.56
N ILE A 64 4.48 7.51 -6.35
CA ILE A 64 5.31 7.43 -5.18
C ILE A 64 5.78 6.00 -4.95
N ILE A 65 4.90 5.05 -5.16
CA ILE A 65 5.20 3.66 -4.89
C ILE A 65 5.98 3.00 -6.02
N LYS A 66 5.82 3.50 -7.25
CA LYS A 66 6.42 2.90 -8.40
C LYS A 66 7.82 2.43 -8.15
N PRO A 67 8.06 1.22 -8.36
CA PRO A 67 9.37 0.66 -8.10
C PRO A 67 10.33 1.06 -9.12
N ASN A 68 10.48 1.34 -10.03
CA ASN A 68 11.44 1.58 -10.92
C ASN A 68 12.15 2.22 -11.01
#